data_d9aa4261b6da37259c3a5078a4fb2a28
#
_entry.id   d9aa4261b6da37259c3a5078a4fb2a28
#
_cell.length_a   1.000
_cell.length_b   1.000
_cell.length_c   1.000
_cell.angle_alpha   90.00
_cell.angle_beta   90.00
_cell.angle_gamma   90.00
#
_symmetry.space_group_name_H-M   'P 1'
#
loop_
_entity.id
_entity.type
_entity.pdbx_description
1 polymer ?
#
loop_
_entity_poly.entity_id
_entity_poly.type
_entity_poly.pdbx_seq_one_letter_code
_entity_poly.pdbx_strand_id
1 'polypeptide(L)'
;MRKTTLLLLMLLLCSSTTFMTSCSDRKDQLPALLERKKVMGPDEEKSTITTTYNKAVEALKKDPNDLKQYITLASVFISEGRITGNNSYYSNAAIQMLDKVNDKTTGNMDLVFQSLSLRSAILLNMHQFKDALACAQKGAALNSMNAGIFGALVDANVEMGNYDEAVKDCDKMMSIRPDLRSYSRASYLRQIYGQNAGAISAMKMAVDAGLPGQENTEWARTNLADLYLNTGNLDSAALLYRSSLVYRPDYPFALIGMARVEKTKKNYDGALDYAKKAIQARSEVAFVSLLADIYELKGDAAKAKETRNDVIALLQQGQDDEPKDAMVKHNVSREMATAYLNAGQPDKALSYAQTDLNMRPDNIDANELIAWIYYMQHDLTNAKIHADKMLATKTQNAATLYKAGVIYSAAGDANKGSQMMHDALAINPNVYQVMNLENRNLATIK
;
A
#
# COMPACT_ATOMS: atom_id res chain seq x y z
N MET A 1 3.33 -42.90 78.22
CA MET A 1 4.73 -42.41 78.34
C MET A 1 4.93 -41.50 77.10
N ARG A 2 4.70 -40.29 77.22
CA ARG A 2 5.44 -39.04 77.31
C ARG A 2 6.73 -39.04 76.47
N LYS A 3 6.76 -38.22 75.40
CA LYS A 3 7.90 -37.32 75.09
C LYS A 3 7.42 -36.14 74.24
N THR A 4 7.49 -35.02 74.89
CA THR A 4 7.35 -33.64 74.31
C THR A 4 8.59 -33.33 73.51
N THR A 5 8.37 -32.78 72.32
CA THR A 5 9.43 -32.13 71.54
C THR A 5 8.99 -30.71 71.17
N LEU A 6 9.77 -29.76 71.61
CA LEU A 6 9.71 -28.32 71.49
C LEU A 6 9.91 -27.91 70.01
N LEU A 7 8.99 -27.17 69.46
CA LEU A 7 9.14 -26.61 68.07
C LEU A 7 9.56 -25.13 68.17
N LEU A 8 10.80 -24.89 67.78
CA LEU A 8 11.36 -23.55 67.61
C LEU A 8 10.71 -22.88 66.41
N LEU A 9 9.98 -21.77 66.58
CA LEU A 9 9.49 -20.90 65.51
C LEU A 9 10.63 -19.99 65.06
N MET A 10 11.23 -20.25 63.89
CA MET A 10 12.02 -19.26 63.16
C MET A 10 11.10 -18.45 62.27
N LEU A 11 10.88 -17.20 62.61
CA LEU A 11 10.30 -16.18 61.71
C LEU A 11 11.32 -15.83 60.63
N LEU A 12 11.10 -16.35 59.41
CA LEU A 12 11.74 -15.81 58.21
C LEU A 12 10.86 -14.68 57.70
N LEU A 13 11.30 -13.44 57.92
CA LEU A 13 10.80 -12.27 57.16
C LEU A 13 11.30 -12.39 55.70
N CYS A 14 10.48 -12.93 54.83
CA CYS A 14 10.64 -12.75 53.39
C CYS A 14 10.19 -11.33 53.07
N SER A 15 11.11 -10.40 52.91
CA SER A 15 10.90 -9.14 52.25
C SER A 15 10.62 -9.40 50.77
N SER A 16 9.34 -9.50 50.40
CA SER A 16 8.88 -9.47 49.03
C SER A 16 9.06 -8.03 48.49
N THR A 17 10.22 -7.75 47.92
CA THR A 17 10.38 -6.60 47.01
C THR A 17 9.58 -6.91 45.77
N THR A 18 8.34 -6.45 45.76
CA THR A 18 7.55 -6.33 44.53
C THR A 18 8.28 -5.35 43.62
N PHE A 19 8.96 -5.88 42.61
CA PHE A 19 9.34 -5.09 41.44
C PHE A 19 8.05 -4.60 40.80
N MET A 20 7.58 -3.41 41.18
CA MET A 20 6.68 -2.62 40.36
C MET A 20 7.50 -2.19 39.14
N THR A 21 7.54 -2.99 38.12
CA THR A 21 7.93 -2.52 36.78
C THR A 21 6.86 -1.55 36.34
N SER A 22 7.18 -0.26 36.48
CA SER A 22 6.38 0.85 36.06
C SER A 22 6.09 0.73 34.59
N CYS A 23 4.81 0.68 34.21
CA CYS A 23 4.34 0.79 32.81
C CYS A 23 4.68 2.14 32.16
N SER A 24 5.33 3.06 32.88
CA SER A 24 5.73 4.38 32.38
C SER A 24 7.01 4.34 31.52
N ASP A 25 7.87 3.34 31.68
CA ASP A 25 9.20 3.31 31.04
C ASP A 25 9.19 2.98 29.54
N ARG A 26 8.10 2.43 28.99
CA ARG A 26 8.05 2.11 27.55
C ARG A 26 7.85 3.31 26.63
N LYS A 27 7.20 4.38 27.11
CA LYS A 27 6.92 5.56 26.27
C LYS A 27 8.13 6.46 26.01
N ASP A 28 9.17 6.34 26.82
CA ASP A 28 10.38 7.17 26.72
C ASP A 28 11.55 6.45 26.01
N GLN A 29 11.41 5.17 25.72
CA GLN A 29 12.43 4.44 24.98
C GLN A 29 12.32 4.71 23.48
N LEU A 30 13.44 5.14 22.84
CA LEU A 30 13.50 5.35 21.40
C LEU A 30 13.34 4.00 20.69
N PRO A 31 12.43 3.90 19.66
CA PRO A 31 12.29 2.69 18.86
C PRO A 31 13.59 2.32 18.16
N ALA A 32 13.88 1.02 18.06
CA ALA A 32 15.09 0.51 17.40
C ALA A 32 14.88 0.32 15.89
N LEU A 33 15.95 0.37 15.11
CA LEU A 33 15.94 -0.20 13.76
C LEU A 33 15.93 -1.73 13.88
N LEU A 34 14.98 -2.36 13.17
CA LEU A 34 14.93 -3.82 13.08
C LEU A 34 16.02 -4.33 12.14
N GLU A 35 16.54 -5.51 12.42
CA GLU A 35 17.50 -6.15 11.53
C GLU A 35 16.84 -6.52 10.21
N ARG A 36 17.44 -6.13 9.08
CA ARG A 36 16.99 -6.54 7.75
C ARG A 36 17.33 -8.02 7.54
N LYS A 37 16.33 -8.83 7.30
CA LYS A 37 16.49 -10.28 7.10
C LYS A 37 17.30 -10.63 5.84
N LYS A 38 17.43 -9.69 4.90
CA LYS A 38 18.11 -9.87 3.59
C LYS A 38 18.68 -8.55 3.08
N VAL A 39 19.56 -8.66 2.08
CA VAL A 39 20.01 -7.52 1.28
C VAL A 39 18.82 -7.02 0.43
N MET A 40 18.29 -5.84 0.76
CA MET A 40 17.09 -5.27 0.12
C MET A 40 17.42 -4.02 -0.70
N GLY A 41 18.66 -3.86 -1.13
CA GLY A 41 19.12 -2.70 -1.88
C GLY A 41 20.63 -2.52 -1.76
N PRO A 42 21.20 -1.44 -2.33
CA PRO A 42 22.61 -1.13 -2.20
C PRO A 42 23.06 -1.00 -0.74
N ASP A 43 24.24 -1.51 -0.42
CA ASP A 43 24.82 -1.43 0.94
C ASP A 43 24.95 0.01 1.43
N GLU A 44 25.21 0.95 0.52
CA GLU A 44 25.30 2.38 0.81
C GLU A 44 23.97 2.94 1.35
N GLU A 45 22.83 2.51 0.81
CA GLU A 45 21.50 2.90 1.30
C GLU A 45 21.30 2.47 2.76
N LYS A 46 21.61 1.21 3.08
CA LYS A 46 21.53 0.68 4.45
C LYS A 46 22.48 1.41 5.39
N SER A 47 23.72 1.62 4.94
CA SER A 47 24.76 2.32 5.72
C SER A 47 24.33 3.76 6.04
N THR A 48 23.77 4.48 5.06
CA THR A 48 23.29 5.85 5.24
C THR A 48 22.14 5.92 6.27
N ILE A 49 21.15 5.03 6.16
CA ILE A 49 20.02 4.95 7.12
C ILE A 49 20.54 4.65 8.53
N THR A 50 21.39 3.63 8.69
CA THR A 50 21.92 3.23 9.99
C THR A 50 22.78 4.33 10.63
N THR A 51 23.61 4.99 9.81
CA THR A 51 24.46 6.10 10.29
C THR A 51 23.60 7.30 10.73
N THR A 52 22.56 7.64 9.97
CA THR A 52 21.65 8.73 10.31
C THR A 52 20.89 8.44 11.59
N TYR A 53 20.36 7.22 11.74
CA TYR A 53 19.70 6.76 12.96
C TYR A 53 20.62 6.89 14.17
N ASN A 54 21.83 6.30 14.10
CA ASN A 54 22.76 6.30 15.22
C ASN A 54 23.17 7.73 15.64
N LYS A 55 23.43 8.62 14.68
CA LYS A 55 23.75 10.03 14.95
C LYS A 55 22.60 10.74 15.67
N ALA A 56 21.35 10.54 15.23
CA ALA A 56 20.19 11.14 15.86
C ALA A 56 19.97 10.61 17.29
N VAL A 57 20.10 9.29 17.50
CA VAL A 57 20.00 8.69 18.85
C VAL A 57 21.08 9.22 19.79
N GLU A 58 22.34 9.31 19.34
CA GLU A 58 23.43 9.87 20.16
C GLU A 58 23.25 11.37 20.47
N ALA A 59 22.67 12.12 19.53
CA ALA A 59 22.34 13.53 19.79
C ALA A 59 21.23 13.65 20.85
N LEU A 60 20.17 12.82 20.77
CA LEU A 60 19.09 12.81 21.77
C LEU A 60 19.52 12.34 23.16
N LYS A 61 20.52 11.46 23.25
CA LYS A 61 21.15 11.10 24.54
C LYS A 61 21.81 12.31 25.23
N LYS A 62 22.40 13.22 24.43
CA LYS A 62 23.07 14.43 24.90
C LYS A 62 22.07 15.55 25.21
N ASP A 63 21.12 15.74 24.30
CA ASP A 63 20.04 16.74 24.43
C ASP A 63 18.68 16.15 24.05
N PRO A 64 17.91 15.65 25.03
CA PRO A 64 16.56 15.11 24.79
C PRO A 64 15.56 16.13 24.26
N ASN A 65 15.90 17.42 24.19
CA ASN A 65 15.05 18.48 23.69
C ASN A 65 15.42 18.92 22.25
N ASP A 66 16.38 18.26 21.59
CA ASP A 66 16.67 18.52 20.17
C ASP A 66 15.57 17.93 19.29
N LEU A 67 14.51 18.74 19.09
CA LEU A 67 13.31 18.34 18.34
C LEU A 67 13.61 17.97 16.89
N LYS A 68 14.69 18.48 16.30
CA LYS A 68 15.09 18.15 14.93
C LYS A 68 15.49 16.68 14.79
N GLN A 69 16.05 16.07 15.83
CA GLN A 69 16.44 14.67 15.81
C GLN A 69 15.22 13.75 15.81
N TYR A 70 14.13 14.12 16.47
CA TYR A 70 12.87 13.37 16.39
C TYR A 70 12.29 13.39 14.97
N ILE A 71 12.34 14.53 14.28
CA ILE A 71 11.97 14.62 12.85
C ILE A 71 12.89 13.72 11.99
N THR A 72 14.19 13.72 12.27
CA THR A 72 15.16 12.88 11.57
C THR A 72 14.84 11.40 11.80
N LEU A 73 14.59 10.97 13.02
CA LEU A 73 14.21 9.58 13.34
C LEU A 73 12.90 9.17 12.67
N ALA A 74 11.88 10.04 12.68
CA ALA A 74 10.62 9.79 11.99
C ALA A 74 10.84 9.56 10.49
N SER A 75 11.68 10.39 9.85
CA SER A 75 12.03 10.23 8.42
C SER A 75 12.79 8.93 8.14
N VAL A 76 13.69 8.53 9.04
CA VAL A 76 14.42 7.26 8.96
C VAL A 76 13.44 6.08 9.04
N PHE A 77 12.50 6.09 10.00
CA PHE A 77 11.52 5.02 10.16
C PHE A 77 10.58 4.91 8.95
N ILE A 78 10.11 6.02 8.40
CA ILE A 78 9.30 6.02 7.17
C ILE A 78 10.06 5.39 6.01
N SER A 79 11.34 5.76 5.83
CA SER A 79 12.19 5.20 4.77
C SER A 79 12.40 3.70 4.95
N GLU A 80 12.68 3.25 6.17
CA GLU A 80 12.90 1.85 6.49
C GLU A 80 11.62 1.01 6.34
N GLY A 81 10.46 1.54 6.75
CA GLY A 81 9.17 0.91 6.53
C GLY A 81 8.89 0.66 5.04
N ARG A 82 9.18 1.65 4.21
CA ARG A 82 9.02 1.56 2.75
C ARG A 82 9.92 0.49 2.13
N ILE A 83 11.17 0.37 2.57
CA ILE A 83 12.14 -0.59 2.03
C ILE A 83 11.82 -2.01 2.51
N THR A 84 11.53 -2.18 3.80
CA THR A 84 11.40 -3.49 4.43
C THR A 84 9.99 -4.08 4.42
N GLY A 85 8.96 -3.25 4.24
CA GLY A 85 7.57 -3.64 4.38
C GLY A 85 7.04 -3.72 5.81
N ASN A 86 7.88 -3.47 6.83
CA ASN A 86 7.46 -3.47 8.23
C ASN A 86 6.68 -2.18 8.58
N ASN A 87 5.63 -1.90 7.79
CA ASN A 87 4.93 -0.61 7.82
C ASN A 87 4.27 -0.34 9.18
N SER A 88 3.63 -1.32 9.82
CA SER A 88 2.96 -1.10 11.11
C SER A 88 3.95 -0.69 12.20
N TYR A 89 5.06 -1.42 12.35
CA TYR A 89 6.08 -1.08 13.33
C TYR A 89 6.68 0.31 13.10
N TYR A 90 7.17 0.55 11.87
CA TYR A 90 7.87 1.80 11.57
C TYR A 90 6.94 3.02 11.51
N SER A 91 5.68 2.86 11.12
CA SER A 91 4.69 3.94 11.19
C SER A 91 4.42 4.37 12.63
N ASN A 92 4.23 3.41 13.54
CA ASN A 92 4.03 3.70 14.95
C ASN A 92 5.29 4.29 15.59
N ALA A 93 6.48 3.79 15.25
CA ALA A 93 7.75 4.36 15.69
C ALA A 93 7.91 5.82 15.24
N ALA A 94 7.58 6.11 13.98
CA ALA A 94 7.63 7.47 13.45
C ALA A 94 6.60 8.39 14.12
N ILE A 95 5.36 7.95 14.33
CA ILE A 95 4.33 8.73 15.05
C ILE A 95 4.79 9.04 16.48
N GLN A 96 5.37 8.08 17.20
CA GLN A 96 5.93 8.31 18.53
C GLN A 96 6.97 9.44 18.54
N MET A 97 7.83 9.52 17.52
CA MET A 97 8.79 10.61 17.38
C MET A 97 8.10 11.95 17.07
N LEU A 98 7.13 11.94 16.18
CA LEU A 98 6.39 13.16 15.80
C LEU A 98 5.54 13.73 16.96
N ASP A 99 5.05 12.89 17.86
CA ASP A 99 4.33 13.33 19.05
C ASP A 99 5.23 14.10 20.03
N LYS A 100 6.50 13.68 20.17
CA LYS A 100 7.48 14.46 20.95
C LYS A 100 7.67 15.86 20.38
N VAL A 101 7.62 16.03 19.05
CA VAL A 101 7.70 17.34 18.40
C VAL A 101 6.45 18.16 18.70
N ASN A 102 5.27 17.61 18.48
CA ASN A 102 4.01 18.33 18.68
C ASN A 102 3.81 18.79 20.13
N ASP A 103 4.13 17.97 21.10
CA ASP A 103 3.95 18.26 22.53
C ASP A 103 4.88 19.40 23.03
N LYS A 104 6.03 19.57 22.37
CA LYS A 104 7.08 20.52 22.79
C LYS A 104 7.21 21.74 21.87
N THR A 105 6.54 21.77 20.73
CA THR A 105 6.80 22.78 19.70
C THR A 105 5.88 23.98 19.85
N THR A 106 6.07 24.76 20.89
CA THR A 106 5.38 26.04 21.02
C THR A 106 6.17 27.14 20.26
N GLY A 107 5.62 27.65 19.16
CA GLY A 107 6.15 28.79 18.40
C GLY A 107 7.13 28.44 17.26
N ASN A 108 7.58 27.19 17.08
CA ASN A 108 8.41 26.79 15.93
C ASN A 108 7.55 26.19 14.81
N MET A 109 6.98 27.05 13.97
CA MET A 109 6.06 26.65 12.90
C MET A 109 6.71 25.79 11.82
N ASP A 110 8.03 25.89 11.63
CA ASP A 110 8.75 25.03 10.67
C ASP A 110 8.80 23.57 11.13
N LEU A 111 9.07 23.31 12.39
CA LEU A 111 9.03 21.95 12.95
C LEU A 111 7.60 21.39 12.99
N VAL A 112 6.59 22.24 13.27
CA VAL A 112 5.17 21.83 13.17
C VAL A 112 4.83 21.43 11.75
N PHE A 113 5.24 22.21 10.75
CA PHE A 113 5.05 21.88 9.33
C PHE A 113 5.70 20.54 8.96
N GLN A 114 6.97 20.33 9.36
CA GLN A 114 7.68 19.07 9.08
C GLN A 114 6.98 17.89 9.72
N SER A 115 6.53 18.02 10.97
CA SER A 115 5.76 16.98 11.67
C SER A 115 4.45 16.66 10.94
N LEU A 116 3.66 17.65 10.53
CA LEU A 116 2.41 17.45 9.77
C LEU A 116 2.67 16.78 8.41
N SER A 117 3.74 17.18 7.72
CA SER A 117 4.11 16.59 6.43
C SER A 117 4.46 15.11 6.54
N LEU A 118 5.26 14.73 7.53
CA LEU A 118 5.60 13.32 7.77
C LEU A 118 4.40 12.53 8.29
N ARG A 119 3.59 13.12 9.17
CA ARG A 119 2.37 12.50 9.70
C ARG A 119 1.36 12.20 8.58
N SER A 120 1.15 13.12 7.63
CA SER A 120 0.26 12.86 6.49
C SER A 120 0.75 11.69 5.63
N ALA A 121 2.06 11.57 5.40
CA ALA A 121 2.63 10.43 4.68
C ALA A 121 2.42 9.09 5.42
N ILE A 122 2.56 9.08 6.74
CA ILE A 122 2.30 7.88 7.56
C ILE A 122 0.82 7.49 7.49
N LEU A 123 -0.08 8.46 7.65
CA LEU A 123 -1.52 8.23 7.62
C LEU A 123 -1.99 7.69 6.26
N LEU A 124 -1.40 8.17 5.15
CA LEU A 124 -1.62 7.62 3.81
C LEU A 124 -1.20 6.14 3.73
N ASN A 125 -0.01 5.80 4.22
CA ASN A 125 0.48 4.41 4.24
C ASN A 125 -0.35 3.49 5.13
N MET A 126 -1.00 4.03 6.16
CA MET A 126 -1.89 3.29 7.08
C MET A 126 -3.36 3.31 6.63
N HIS A 127 -3.63 3.81 5.43
CA HIS A 127 -4.97 3.95 4.82
C HIS A 127 -5.95 4.75 5.69
N GLN A 128 -5.43 5.73 6.44
CA GLN A 128 -6.21 6.70 7.22
C GLN A 128 -6.39 8.00 6.42
N PHE A 129 -7.04 7.89 5.27
CA PHE A 129 -7.03 8.92 4.21
C PHE A 129 -7.67 10.24 4.63
N LYS A 130 -8.75 10.21 5.40
CA LYS A 130 -9.41 11.43 5.91
C LYS A 130 -8.50 12.21 6.84
N ASP A 131 -7.82 11.53 7.74
CA ASP A 131 -6.90 12.17 8.68
C ASP A 131 -5.62 12.64 7.98
N ALA A 132 -5.16 11.88 6.97
CA ALA A 132 -4.07 12.29 6.10
C ALA A 132 -4.39 13.60 5.38
N LEU A 133 -5.58 13.72 4.79
CA LEU A 133 -6.05 14.93 4.12
C LEU A 133 -6.08 16.12 5.08
N ALA A 134 -6.66 15.95 6.27
CA ALA A 134 -6.72 17.00 7.27
C ALA A 134 -5.33 17.46 7.74
N CYS A 135 -4.39 16.52 7.93
CA CYS A 135 -2.99 16.85 8.26
C CYS A 135 -2.30 17.60 7.11
N ALA A 136 -2.46 17.14 5.87
CA ALA A 136 -1.86 17.76 4.70
C ALA A 136 -2.41 19.19 4.46
N GLN A 137 -3.70 19.41 4.64
CA GLN A 137 -4.34 20.75 4.57
C GLN A 137 -3.76 21.71 5.59
N LYS A 138 -3.60 21.28 6.85
CA LYS A 138 -2.94 22.09 7.88
C LYS A 138 -1.50 22.41 7.52
N GLY A 139 -0.76 21.42 6.99
CA GLY A 139 0.62 21.62 6.53
C GLY A 139 0.71 22.61 5.37
N ALA A 140 -0.16 22.52 4.37
CA ALA A 140 -0.18 23.44 3.23
C ALA A 140 -0.53 24.88 3.64
N ALA A 141 -1.37 25.06 4.65
CA ALA A 141 -1.66 26.38 5.23
C ALA A 141 -0.44 27.02 5.91
N LEU A 142 0.46 26.22 6.50
CA LEU A 142 1.71 26.68 7.10
C LEU A 142 2.80 26.95 6.06
N ASN A 143 2.89 26.15 5.02
CA ASN A 143 3.90 26.27 3.97
C ASN A 143 3.33 25.91 2.59
N SER A 144 2.80 26.92 1.92
CA SER A 144 2.22 26.78 0.57
C SER A 144 3.24 26.69 -0.56
N MET A 145 4.55 26.68 -0.24
CA MET A 145 5.65 26.58 -1.23
C MET A 145 6.44 25.27 -1.10
N ASN A 146 5.91 24.29 -0.37
CA ASN A 146 6.54 22.98 -0.25
C ASN A 146 5.86 21.94 -1.16
N ALA A 147 6.56 21.48 -2.19
CA ALA A 147 6.02 20.49 -3.14
C ALA A 147 5.59 19.16 -2.47
N GLY A 148 6.27 18.75 -1.39
CA GLY A 148 5.99 17.50 -0.69
C GLY A 148 4.61 17.45 -0.05
N ILE A 149 4.15 18.58 0.53
CA ILE A 149 2.83 18.64 1.16
C ILE A 149 1.71 18.59 0.12
N PHE A 150 1.93 19.21 -1.06
CA PHE A 150 0.98 19.09 -2.17
C PHE A 150 0.94 17.66 -2.72
N GLY A 151 2.07 16.93 -2.71
CA GLY A 151 2.06 15.51 -3.02
C GLY A 151 1.18 14.70 -2.05
N ALA A 152 1.22 14.99 -0.76
CA ALA A 152 0.33 14.34 0.21
C ALA A 152 -1.14 14.73 0.00
N LEU A 153 -1.43 15.99 -0.39
CA LEU A 153 -2.79 16.42 -0.77
C LEU A 153 -3.29 15.69 -2.00
N VAL A 154 -2.46 15.54 -3.05
CA VAL A 154 -2.82 14.76 -4.25
C VAL A 154 -3.23 13.34 -3.86
N ASP A 155 -2.36 12.64 -3.11
CA ASP A 155 -2.59 11.25 -2.75
C ASP A 155 -3.86 11.11 -1.87
N ALA A 156 -4.04 11.99 -0.88
CA ALA A 156 -5.21 11.96 -0.01
C ALA A 156 -6.51 12.31 -0.76
N ASN A 157 -6.49 13.31 -1.66
CA ASN A 157 -7.66 13.68 -2.45
C ASN A 157 -8.05 12.59 -3.45
N VAL A 158 -7.09 11.90 -4.08
CA VAL A 158 -7.38 10.74 -4.93
C VAL A 158 -8.08 9.65 -4.12
N GLU A 159 -7.54 9.30 -2.95
CA GLU A 159 -8.12 8.26 -2.11
C GLU A 159 -9.51 8.62 -1.55
N MET A 160 -9.77 9.91 -1.33
CA MET A 160 -11.09 10.41 -0.91
C MET A 160 -12.09 10.58 -2.08
N GLY A 161 -11.66 10.41 -3.34
CA GLY A 161 -12.49 10.62 -4.52
C GLY A 161 -12.60 12.09 -4.98
N ASN A 162 -11.81 12.98 -4.41
CA ASN A 162 -11.77 14.42 -4.74
C ASN A 162 -10.85 14.68 -5.94
N TYR A 163 -11.11 14.08 -7.09
CA TYR A 163 -10.18 14.02 -8.22
C TYR A 163 -9.82 15.38 -8.80
N ASP A 164 -10.77 16.32 -8.87
CA ASP A 164 -10.51 17.67 -9.40
C ASP A 164 -9.59 18.47 -8.46
N GLU A 165 -9.72 18.29 -7.15
CA GLU A 165 -8.80 18.90 -6.18
C GLU A 165 -7.41 18.25 -6.28
N ALA A 166 -7.35 16.93 -6.47
CA ALA A 166 -6.08 16.24 -6.69
C ALA A 166 -5.33 16.76 -7.93
N VAL A 167 -6.04 17.11 -9.03
CA VAL A 167 -5.43 17.73 -10.21
C VAL A 167 -4.86 19.11 -9.87
N LYS A 168 -5.63 19.97 -9.18
CA LYS A 168 -5.16 21.31 -8.77
C LYS A 168 -3.91 21.23 -7.87
N ASP A 169 -3.91 20.29 -6.91
CA ASP A 169 -2.78 20.08 -6.02
C ASP A 169 -1.55 19.54 -6.77
N CYS A 170 -1.75 18.68 -7.78
CA CYS A 170 -0.68 18.18 -8.63
C CYS A 170 -0.07 19.30 -9.49
N ASP A 171 -0.90 20.17 -10.09
CA ASP A 171 -0.44 21.33 -10.85
C ASP A 171 0.36 22.28 -9.95
N LYS A 172 -0.10 22.49 -8.72
CA LYS A 172 0.63 23.29 -7.72
C LYS A 172 1.97 22.65 -7.37
N MET A 173 1.99 21.32 -7.12
CA MET A 173 3.21 20.57 -6.86
C MET A 173 4.22 20.70 -8.01
N MET A 174 3.75 20.52 -9.25
CA MET A 174 4.54 20.64 -10.47
C MET A 174 5.13 22.05 -10.63
N SER A 175 4.34 23.11 -10.34
CA SER A 175 4.80 24.50 -10.42
C SER A 175 5.90 24.84 -9.41
N ILE A 176 5.93 24.15 -8.27
CA ILE A 176 6.95 24.35 -7.22
C ILE A 176 8.22 23.54 -7.55
N ARG A 177 8.06 22.26 -7.86
CA ARG A 177 9.18 21.37 -8.15
C ARG A 177 8.78 20.23 -9.10
N PRO A 178 9.12 20.34 -10.40
CA PRO A 178 8.98 19.25 -11.35
C PRO A 178 10.10 18.22 -11.12
N ASP A 179 9.78 17.13 -10.44
CA ASP A 179 10.70 16.03 -10.12
C ASP A 179 10.02 14.67 -10.27
N LEU A 180 10.73 13.58 -9.97
CA LEU A 180 10.20 12.21 -10.01
C LEU A 180 8.85 12.10 -9.29
N ARG A 181 8.69 12.75 -8.14
CA ARG A 181 7.49 12.63 -7.30
C ARG A 181 6.29 13.32 -7.93
N SER A 182 6.50 14.49 -8.54
CA SER A 182 5.43 15.23 -9.20
C SER A 182 5.03 14.58 -10.52
N TYR A 183 6.01 14.14 -11.33
CA TYR A 183 5.72 13.43 -12.58
C TYR A 183 4.99 12.11 -12.37
N SER A 184 5.32 11.34 -11.33
CA SER A 184 4.62 10.08 -11.04
C SER A 184 3.16 10.31 -10.63
N ARG A 185 2.85 11.38 -9.89
CA ARG A 185 1.47 11.74 -9.54
C ARG A 185 0.68 12.26 -10.75
N ALA A 186 1.31 13.09 -11.58
CA ALA A 186 0.72 13.50 -12.84
C ALA A 186 0.41 12.31 -13.77
N SER A 187 1.30 11.29 -13.78
CA SER A 187 1.05 10.04 -14.49
C SER A 187 -0.17 9.30 -13.94
N TYR A 188 -0.27 9.16 -12.62
CA TYR A 188 -1.37 8.46 -11.96
C TYR A 188 -2.72 9.15 -12.20
N LEU A 189 -2.78 10.48 -12.07
CA LEU A 189 -3.99 11.24 -12.37
C LEU A 189 -4.40 11.10 -13.84
N ARG A 190 -3.45 11.15 -14.78
CA ARG A 190 -3.73 10.92 -16.21
C ARG A 190 -4.28 9.53 -16.47
N GLN A 191 -3.79 8.50 -15.74
CA GLN A 191 -4.33 7.15 -15.82
C GLN A 191 -5.78 7.09 -15.32
N ILE A 192 -6.08 7.73 -14.18
CA ILE A 192 -7.44 7.85 -13.63
C ILE A 192 -8.40 8.47 -14.65
N TYR A 193 -7.96 9.52 -15.35
CA TYR A 193 -8.76 10.21 -16.40
C TYR A 193 -8.64 9.57 -17.79
N GLY A 194 -8.16 8.34 -17.89
CA GLY A 194 -8.12 7.59 -19.15
C GLY A 194 -7.09 8.07 -20.19
N GLN A 195 -6.15 8.92 -19.79
CA GLN A 195 -5.11 9.48 -20.67
C GLN A 195 -3.87 8.59 -20.70
N ASN A 196 -4.00 7.32 -21.12
CA ASN A 196 -2.94 6.31 -21.03
C ASN A 196 -1.61 6.75 -21.66
N ALA A 197 -1.62 7.34 -22.85
CA ALA A 197 -0.40 7.83 -23.51
C ALA A 197 0.28 8.96 -22.71
N GLY A 198 -0.52 9.88 -22.16
CA GLY A 198 -0.04 10.94 -21.29
C GLY A 198 0.49 10.42 -19.95
N ALA A 199 -0.12 9.37 -19.39
CA ALA A 199 0.34 8.70 -18.19
C ALA A 199 1.73 8.06 -18.41
N ILE A 200 1.89 7.32 -19.51
CA ILE A 200 3.18 6.72 -19.89
C ILE A 200 4.26 7.81 -20.08
N SER A 201 3.92 8.90 -20.77
CA SER A 201 4.86 10.02 -20.98
C SER A 201 5.32 10.65 -19.67
N ALA A 202 4.38 10.94 -18.75
CA ALA A 202 4.69 11.51 -17.45
C ALA A 202 5.52 10.54 -16.58
N MET A 203 5.23 9.23 -16.62
CA MET A 203 6.01 8.25 -15.85
C MET A 203 7.43 8.06 -16.42
N LYS A 204 7.63 8.19 -17.75
CA LYS A 204 8.98 8.27 -18.33
C LYS A 204 9.76 9.45 -17.77
N MET A 205 9.13 10.65 -17.73
CA MET A 205 9.77 11.82 -17.10
C MET A 205 10.13 11.56 -15.62
N ALA A 206 9.30 10.83 -14.90
CA ALA A 206 9.60 10.45 -13.51
C ALA A 206 10.84 9.54 -13.43
N VAL A 207 10.94 8.54 -14.29
CA VAL A 207 12.12 7.64 -14.36
C VAL A 207 13.38 8.41 -14.73
N ASP A 208 13.30 9.30 -15.73
CA ASP A 208 14.44 10.09 -16.22
C ASP A 208 14.92 11.13 -15.20
N ALA A 209 14.03 11.62 -14.34
CA ALA A 209 14.37 12.52 -13.23
C ALA A 209 14.97 11.81 -12.00
N GLY A 210 14.98 10.49 -11.98
CA GLY A 210 15.52 9.69 -10.89
C GLY A 210 16.95 9.19 -11.14
N LEU A 211 17.64 8.82 -10.07
CA LEU A 211 18.95 8.17 -10.16
C LEU A 211 18.78 6.65 -10.25
N PRO A 212 19.33 5.99 -11.28
CA PRO A 212 19.24 4.53 -11.43
C PRO A 212 19.72 3.79 -10.18
N GLY A 213 19.02 2.73 -9.80
CA GLY A 213 19.32 1.91 -8.62
C GLY A 213 18.78 2.44 -7.31
N GLN A 214 18.37 3.70 -7.25
CA GLN A 214 17.64 4.23 -6.08
C GLN A 214 16.23 3.64 -6.03
N GLU A 215 15.74 3.34 -4.82
CA GLU A 215 14.45 2.67 -4.64
C GLU A 215 13.29 3.41 -5.31
N ASN A 216 13.22 4.72 -5.16
CA ASN A 216 12.18 5.56 -5.75
C ASN A 216 12.21 5.57 -7.29
N THR A 217 13.41 5.48 -7.90
CA THR A 217 13.57 5.40 -9.36
C THR A 217 13.11 4.05 -9.88
N GLU A 218 13.50 2.97 -9.18
CA GLU A 218 13.08 1.62 -9.59
C GLU A 218 11.58 1.40 -9.33
N TRP A 219 11.02 2.03 -8.30
CA TRP A 219 9.57 2.10 -8.12
C TRP A 219 8.87 2.80 -9.30
N ALA A 220 9.36 3.96 -9.73
CA ALA A 220 8.81 4.65 -10.91
C ALA A 220 8.97 3.80 -12.18
N ARG A 221 10.10 3.12 -12.36
CA ARG A 221 10.35 2.21 -13.49
C ARG A 221 9.39 1.04 -13.51
N THR A 222 9.11 0.42 -12.37
CA THR A 222 8.12 -0.68 -12.29
C THR A 222 6.70 -0.19 -12.53
N ASN A 223 6.34 1.02 -12.08
CA ASN A 223 5.04 1.63 -12.43
C ASN A 223 4.93 1.94 -13.93
N LEU A 224 6.01 2.40 -14.57
CA LEU A 224 6.03 2.54 -16.03
C LEU A 224 5.82 1.19 -16.73
N ALA A 225 6.42 0.12 -16.20
CA ALA A 225 6.22 -1.23 -16.71
C ALA A 225 4.76 -1.70 -16.52
N ASP A 226 4.14 -1.40 -15.36
CA ASP A 226 2.73 -1.70 -15.12
C ASP A 226 1.81 -0.96 -16.11
N LEU A 227 2.09 0.30 -16.45
CA LEU A 227 1.34 1.03 -17.48
C LEU A 227 1.42 0.34 -18.84
N TYR A 228 2.58 -0.17 -19.24
CA TYR A 228 2.72 -0.95 -20.48
C TYR A 228 2.01 -2.29 -20.40
N LEU A 229 2.08 -2.99 -19.26
CA LEU A 229 1.36 -4.24 -19.05
C LEU A 229 -0.16 -4.03 -19.15
N ASN A 230 -0.68 -2.97 -18.53
CA ASN A 230 -2.11 -2.63 -18.52
C ASN A 230 -2.62 -2.17 -19.88
N THR A 231 -1.73 -1.71 -20.75
CA THR A 231 -2.05 -1.35 -22.16
C THR A 231 -1.65 -2.43 -23.16
N GLY A 232 -1.35 -3.66 -22.69
CA GLY A 232 -1.10 -4.84 -23.52
C GLY A 232 0.31 -4.93 -24.12
N ASN A 233 1.21 -3.99 -23.84
CA ASN A 233 2.59 -4.03 -24.34
C ASN A 233 3.51 -4.83 -23.41
N LEU A 234 3.42 -6.16 -23.52
CA LEU A 234 4.14 -7.10 -22.65
C LEU A 234 5.65 -7.01 -22.79
N ASP A 235 6.16 -6.72 -23.98
CA ASP A 235 7.61 -6.68 -24.23
C ASP A 235 8.26 -5.45 -23.59
N SER A 236 7.63 -4.28 -23.72
CA SER A 236 8.08 -3.07 -23.02
C SER A 236 7.99 -3.22 -21.50
N ALA A 237 6.91 -3.83 -20.98
CA ALA A 237 6.78 -4.12 -19.57
C ALA A 237 7.90 -5.03 -19.07
N ALA A 238 8.14 -6.16 -19.76
CA ALA A 238 9.21 -7.10 -19.40
C ALA A 238 10.61 -6.48 -19.47
N LEU A 239 10.86 -5.61 -20.46
CA LEU A 239 12.14 -4.90 -20.58
C LEU A 239 12.39 -4.00 -19.35
N LEU A 240 11.40 -3.23 -18.93
CA LEU A 240 11.52 -2.31 -17.80
C LEU A 240 11.68 -3.05 -16.47
N TYR A 241 10.92 -4.14 -16.23
CA TYR A 241 11.11 -4.97 -15.03
C TYR A 241 12.51 -5.60 -15.00
N ARG A 242 12.99 -6.16 -16.12
CA ARG A 242 14.37 -6.67 -16.20
C ARG A 242 15.40 -5.59 -15.98
N SER A 243 15.22 -4.39 -16.52
CA SER A 243 16.11 -3.25 -16.26
C SER A 243 16.18 -2.91 -14.77
N SER A 244 15.04 -2.94 -14.08
CA SER A 244 15.02 -2.73 -12.63
C SER A 244 15.78 -3.84 -11.88
N LEU A 245 15.67 -5.09 -12.31
CA LEU A 245 16.39 -6.23 -11.72
C LEU A 245 17.90 -6.19 -11.97
N VAL A 246 18.38 -5.49 -13.01
CA VAL A 246 19.81 -5.24 -13.20
C VAL A 246 20.38 -4.36 -12.10
N TYR A 247 19.64 -3.33 -11.70
CA TYR A 247 20.06 -2.41 -10.63
C TYR A 247 19.79 -2.95 -9.22
N ARG A 248 18.69 -3.70 -9.06
CA ARG A 248 18.24 -4.29 -7.78
C ARG A 248 17.79 -5.74 -8.03
N PRO A 249 18.69 -6.73 -8.00
CA PRO A 249 18.41 -8.12 -8.42
C PRO A 249 17.23 -8.78 -7.71
N ASP A 250 16.99 -8.44 -6.43
CA ASP A 250 15.89 -9.00 -5.64
C ASP A 250 14.76 -7.98 -5.43
N TYR A 251 14.61 -6.99 -6.33
CA TYR A 251 13.57 -5.97 -6.19
C TYR A 251 12.17 -6.59 -6.32
N PRO A 252 11.38 -6.67 -5.24
CA PRO A 252 10.17 -7.47 -5.20
C PRO A 252 9.11 -7.02 -6.20
N PHE A 253 8.99 -5.70 -6.44
CA PHE A 253 8.04 -5.14 -7.40
C PHE A 253 8.37 -5.47 -8.85
N ALA A 254 9.65 -5.56 -9.19
CA ALA A 254 10.06 -6.00 -10.52
C ALA A 254 9.88 -7.52 -10.69
N LEU A 255 10.18 -8.31 -9.66
CA LEU A 255 9.95 -9.76 -9.66
C LEU A 255 8.46 -10.08 -9.82
N ILE A 256 7.58 -9.43 -9.06
CA ILE A 256 6.14 -9.67 -9.19
C ILE A 256 5.57 -9.14 -10.51
N GLY A 257 6.15 -8.09 -11.06
CA GLY A 257 5.85 -7.60 -12.40
C GLY A 257 6.20 -8.63 -13.48
N MET A 258 7.37 -9.26 -13.38
CA MET A 258 7.74 -10.37 -14.26
C MET A 258 6.80 -11.57 -14.12
N ALA A 259 6.37 -11.89 -12.89
CA ALA A 259 5.35 -12.93 -12.67
C ALA A 259 4.04 -12.62 -13.42
N ARG A 260 3.58 -11.36 -13.41
CA ARG A 260 2.40 -10.93 -14.16
C ARG A 260 2.60 -11.06 -15.67
N VAL A 261 3.76 -10.69 -16.19
CA VAL A 261 4.10 -10.87 -17.62
C VAL A 261 4.06 -12.34 -18.02
N GLU A 262 4.74 -13.21 -17.27
CA GLU A 262 4.79 -14.65 -17.54
C GLU A 262 3.40 -15.30 -17.41
N LYS A 263 2.61 -14.90 -16.40
CA LYS A 263 1.20 -15.31 -16.27
C LYS A 263 0.39 -14.93 -17.52
N THR A 264 0.54 -13.70 -17.98
CA THR A 264 -0.18 -13.20 -19.17
C THR A 264 0.24 -13.96 -20.44
N LYS A 265 1.49 -14.37 -20.54
CA LYS A 265 2.02 -15.24 -21.61
C LYS A 265 1.63 -16.72 -21.43
N LYS A 266 0.88 -17.07 -20.38
CA LYS A 266 0.49 -18.44 -20.00
C LYS A 266 1.68 -19.34 -19.64
N ASN A 267 2.85 -18.77 -19.37
CA ASN A 267 4.00 -19.46 -18.80
C ASN A 267 3.86 -19.54 -17.27
N TYR A 268 2.97 -20.41 -16.79
CA TYR A 268 2.63 -20.47 -15.37
C TYR A 268 3.79 -20.94 -14.49
N ASP A 269 4.69 -21.78 -15.00
CA ASP A 269 5.88 -22.23 -14.26
C ASP A 269 6.86 -21.07 -14.03
N GLY A 270 7.14 -20.28 -15.06
CA GLY A 270 7.94 -19.05 -14.94
C GLY A 270 7.28 -18.02 -14.02
N ALA A 271 5.95 -17.87 -14.12
CA ALA A 271 5.19 -16.98 -13.25
C ALA A 271 5.29 -17.39 -11.76
N LEU A 272 5.18 -18.70 -11.46
CA LEU A 272 5.35 -19.24 -10.11
C LEU A 272 6.75 -18.98 -9.54
N ASP A 273 7.80 -19.17 -10.37
CA ASP A 273 9.18 -18.93 -9.95
C ASP A 273 9.39 -17.46 -9.56
N TYR A 274 8.97 -16.53 -10.42
CA TYR A 274 9.08 -15.10 -10.12
C TYR A 274 8.22 -14.66 -8.92
N ALA A 275 6.99 -15.16 -8.78
CA ALA A 275 6.13 -14.82 -7.66
C ALA A 275 6.72 -15.31 -6.32
N LYS A 276 7.26 -16.54 -6.28
CA LYS A 276 7.94 -17.07 -5.09
C LYS A 276 9.19 -16.26 -4.72
N LYS A 277 10.01 -15.87 -5.71
CA LYS A 277 11.16 -14.98 -5.47
C LYS A 277 10.73 -13.62 -4.91
N ALA A 278 9.66 -13.03 -5.44
CA ALA A 278 9.11 -11.77 -4.94
C ALA A 278 8.68 -11.90 -3.46
N ILE A 279 7.90 -12.93 -3.12
CA ILE A 279 7.43 -13.22 -1.77
C ILE A 279 8.62 -13.51 -0.83
N GLN A 280 9.64 -14.22 -1.32
CA GLN A 280 10.85 -14.45 -0.57
C GLN A 280 11.63 -13.18 -0.29
N ALA A 281 11.71 -12.24 -1.23
CA ALA A 281 12.36 -10.94 -1.05
C ALA A 281 11.55 -10.08 -0.07
N ARG A 282 10.24 -9.99 -0.26
CA ARG A 282 9.31 -9.25 0.59
C ARG A 282 7.92 -9.91 0.52
N SER A 283 7.37 -10.30 1.66
CA SER A 283 6.02 -10.86 1.70
C SER A 283 5.00 -9.73 1.69
N GLU A 284 4.22 -9.67 0.61
CA GLU A 284 3.10 -8.74 0.43
C GLU A 284 1.84 -9.53 0.15
N VAL A 285 0.72 -9.10 0.72
CA VAL A 285 -0.60 -9.70 0.51
C VAL A 285 -0.95 -9.82 -0.99
N ALA A 286 -0.66 -8.77 -1.76
CA ALA A 286 -0.89 -8.75 -3.20
C ALA A 286 -0.05 -9.79 -3.97
N PHE A 287 1.17 -10.09 -3.50
CA PHE A 287 2.03 -11.09 -4.13
C PHE A 287 1.54 -12.51 -3.85
N VAL A 288 1.11 -12.76 -2.62
CA VAL A 288 0.51 -14.05 -2.24
C VAL A 288 -0.83 -14.27 -2.98
N SER A 289 -1.62 -13.20 -3.15
CA SER A 289 -2.85 -13.25 -3.96
C SER A 289 -2.57 -13.62 -5.42
N LEU A 290 -1.54 -13.02 -6.04
CA LEU A 290 -1.14 -13.38 -7.41
C LEU A 290 -0.66 -14.84 -7.49
N LEU A 291 0.06 -15.34 -6.47
CA LEU A 291 0.50 -16.72 -6.42
C LEU A 291 -0.71 -17.69 -6.42
N ALA A 292 -1.78 -17.37 -5.67
CA ALA A 292 -3.02 -18.15 -5.67
C ALA A 292 -3.69 -18.16 -7.06
N ASP A 293 -3.72 -17.01 -7.73
CA ASP A 293 -4.27 -16.90 -9.08
C ASP A 293 -3.48 -17.75 -10.10
N ILE A 294 -2.15 -17.77 -9.99
CA ILE A 294 -1.31 -18.58 -10.89
C ILE A 294 -1.53 -20.07 -10.65
N TYR A 295 -1.69 -20.52 -9.38
CA TYR A 295 -2.05 -21.91 -9.08
C TYR A 295 -3.40 -22.30 -9.68
N GLU A 296 -4.42 -21.40 -9.59
CA GLU A 296 -5.73 -21.65 -10.20
C GLU A 296 -5.63 -21.79 -11.72
N LEU A 297 -4.93 -20.89 -12.40
CA LEU A 297 -4.72 -20.92 -13.85
C LEU A 297 -3.93 -22.16 -14.29
N LYS A 298 -3.02 -22.66 -13.47
CA LYS A 298 -2.28 -23.89 -13.70
C LYS A 298 -3.13 -25.17 -13.48
N GLY A 299 -4.32 -25.03 -12.89
CA GLY A 299 -5.22 -26.15 -12.56
C GLY A 299 -4.98 -26.79 -11.19
N ASP A 300 -4.11 -26.20 -10.35
CA ASP A 300 -3.87 -26.65 -8.97
C ASP A 300 -4.86 -25.96 -8.00
N ALA A 301 -6.13 -26.37 -8.07
CA ALA A 301 -7.20 -25.78 -7.29
C ALA A 301 -6.99 -25.93 -5.76
N ALA A 302 -6.31 -27.00 -5.34
CA ALA A 302 -6.01 -27.23 -3.92
C ALA A 302 -5.06 -26.17 -3.38
N LYS A 303 -3.92 -25.95 -4.06
CA LYS A 303 -2.97 -24.90 -3.67
C LYS A 303 -3.55 -23.50 -3.84
N ALA A 304 -4.35 -23.24 -4.86
CA ALA A 304 -5.02 -21.96 -5.03
C ALA A 304 -5.91 -21.64 -3.82
N LYS A 305 -6.71 -22.62 -3.36
CA LYS A 305 -7.58 -22.45 -2.18
C LYS A 305 -6.77 -22.25 -0.89
N GLU A 306 -5.73 -23.08 -0.68
CA GLU A 306 -4.82 -22.96 0.46
C GLU A 306 -4.20 -21.56 0.50
N THR A 307 -3.58 -21.12 -0.61
CA THR A 307 -2.91 -19.80 -0.69
C THR A 307 -3.90 -18.64 -0.49
N ARG A 308 -5.17 -18.74 -0.93
CA ARG A 308 -6.19 -17.73 -0.63
C ARG A 308 -6.53 -17.64 0.85
N ASN A 309 -6.56 -18.78 1.55
CA ASN A 309 -6.72 -18.79 3.00
C ASN A 309 -5.52 -18.16 3.72
N ASP A 310 -4.30 -18.40 3.21
CA ASP A 310 -3.09 -17.77 3.74
C ASP A 310 -3.14 -16.24 3.62
N VAL A 311 -3.70 -15.70 2.51
CA VAL A 311 -3.92 -14.25 2.34
C VAL A 311 -4.81 -13.70 3.46
N ILE A 312 -5.92 -14.37 3.76
CA ILE A 312 -6.83 -13.95 4.84
C ILE A 312 -6.12 -14.03 6.19
N ALA A 313 -5.41 -15.13 6.44
CA ALA A 313 -4.66 -15.32 7.69
C ALA A 313 -3.57 -14.26 7.89
N LEU A 314 -2.82 -13.91 6.83
CA LEU A 314 -1.80 -12.87 6.89
C LEU A 314 -2.40 -11.49 7.25
N LEU A 315 -3.56 -11.15 6.68
CA LEU A 315 -4.25 -9.89 6.99
C LEU A 315 -4.75 -9.87 8.44
N GLN A 316 -5.34 -10.99 8.91
CA GLN A 316 -5.80 -11.13 10.29
C GLN A 316 -4.64 -11.05 11.27
N GLN A 317 -3.56 -11.79 11.01
CA GLN A 317 -2.35 -11.75 11.83
C GLN A 317 -1.77 -10.34 11.90
N GLY A 318 -1.71 -9.62 10.76
CA GLY A 318 -1.24 -8.23 10.73
C GLY A 318 -2.06 -7.30 11.64
N GLN A 319 -3.38 -7.52 11.75
CA GLN A 319 -4.24 -6.78 12.67
C GLN A 319 -4.03 -7.21 14.13
N ASP A 320 -3.85 -8.51 14.39
CA ASP A 320 -3.65 -9.05 15.74
C ASP A 320 -2.27 -8.67 16.30
N ASP A 321 -1.26 -8.56 15.44
CA ASP A 321 0.10 -8.14 15.80
C ASP A 321 0.22 -6.63 16.05
N GLU A 322 -0.78 -5.83 15.67
CA GLU A 322 -0.80 -4.40 15.99
C GLU A 322 -0.92 -4.19 17.51
N PRO A 323 -0.05 -3.38 18.12
CA PRO A 323 -0.17 -3.05 19.54
C PRO A 323 -1.57 -2.51 19.86
N LYS A 324 -2.16 -2.94 20.97
CA LYS A 324 -3.50 -2.46 21.38
C LYS A 324 -3.53 -0.94 21.61
N ASP A 325 -2.39 -0.39 22.00
CA ASP A 325 -2.12 1.02 22.21
C ASP A 325 -1.45 1.69 20.98
N ALA A 326 -1.49 1.05 19.81
CA ALA A 326 -0.97 1.63 18.58
C ALA A 326 -1.64 2.98 18.30
N MET A 327 -0.83 4.00 18.05
CA MET A 327 -1.28 5.37 17.83
C MET A 327 -1.99 5.52 16.48
N VAL A 328 -1.60 4.67 15.51
CA VAL A 328 -2.23 4.58 14.20
C VAL A 328 -2.40 3.10 13.85
N LYS A 329 -3.62 2.72 13.50
CA LYS A 329 -3.95 1.37 13.04
C LYS A 329 -4.05 1.32 11.53
N HIS A 330 -3.56 0.24 10.94
CA HIS A 330 -3.69 0.03 9.51
C HIS A 330 -5.15 -0.34 9.16
N ASN A 331 -5.77 0.43 8.28
CA ASN A 331 -7.07 0.08 7.74
C ASN A 331 -6.92 -0.90 6.57
N VAL A 332 -7.27 -2.14 6.79
CA VAL A 332 -7.16 -3.23 5.80
C VAL A 332 -8.52 -3.65 5.22
N SER A 333 -9.54 -2.79 5.32
CA SER A 333 -10.91 -3.13 4.90
C SER A 333 -10.98 -3.50 3.43
N ARG A 334 -10.28 -2.77 2.56
CA ARG A 334 -10.20 -3.05 1.12
C ARG A 334 -9.52 -4.39 0.82
N GLU A 335 -8.39 -4.65 1.47
CA GLU A 335 -7.61 -5.88 1.31
C GLU A 335 -8.40 -7.09 1.80
N MET A 336 -9.08 -6.98 2.94
CA MET A 336 -9.96 -8.02 3.47
C MET A 336 -11.14 -8.29 2.54
N ALA A 337 -11.79 -7.25 2.02
CA ALA A 337 -12.87 -7.40 1.04
C ALA A 337 -12.40 -8.17 -0.19
N THR A 338 -11.23 -7.80 -0.74
CA THR A 338 -10.64 -8.47 -1.91
C THR A 338 -10.27 -9.92 -1.60
N ALA A 339 -9.66 -10.19 -0.43
CA ALA A 339 -9.27 -11.52 -0.02
C ALA A 339 -10.48 -12.45 0.14
N TYR A 340 -11.54 -12.00 0.82
CA TYR A 340 -12.77 -12.79 0.95
C TYR A 340 -13.49 -13.00 -0.37
N LEU A 341 -13.52 -11.99 -1.25
CA LEU A 341 -14.09 -12.13 -2.59
C LEU A 341 -13.35 -13.22 -3.40
N ASN A 342 -12.03 -13.19 -3.41
CA ASN A 342 -11.20 -14.16 -4.10
C ASN A 342 -11.30 -15.58 -3.48
N ALA A 343 -11.59 -15.66 -2.18
CA ALA A 343 -11.86 -16.93 -1.50
C ALA A 343 -13.29 -17.46 -1.69
N GLY A 344 -14.12 -16.78 -2.52
CA GLY A 344 -15.52 -17.19 -2.78
C GLY A 344 -16.45 -16.93 -1.62
N GLN A 345 -16.18 -15.95 -0.77
CA GLN A 345 -16.99 -15.55 0.39
C GLN A 345 -17.57 -14.12 0.19
N PRO A 346 -18.48 -13.91 -0.79
CA PRO A 346 -18.93 -12.57 -1.19
C PRO A 346 -19.67 -11.83 -0.07
N ASP A 347 -20.33 -12.51 0.86
CA ASP A 347 -21.03 -11.84 1.97
C ASP A 347 -20.06 -11.17 2.95
N LYS A 348 -18.96 -11.85 3.27
CA LYS A 348 -17.89 -11.26 4.09
C LYS A 348 -17.17 -10.15 3.33
N ALA A 349 -16.91 -10.35 2.04
CA ALA A 349 -16.33 -9.34 1.17
C ALA A 349 -17.18 -8.07 1.16
N LEU A 350 -18.51 -8.20 1.05
CA LEU A 350 -19.43 -7.06 1.06
C LEU A 350 -19.36 -6.26 2.36
N SER A 351 -19.29 -6.93 3.51
CA SER A 351 -19.19 -6.25 4.81
C SER A 351 -17.95 -5.36 4.91
N TYR A 352 -16.79 -5.87 4.48
CA TYR A 352 -15.55 -5.11 4.47
C TYR A 352 -15.53 -4.01 3.38
N ALA A 353 -16.05 -4.30 2.19
CA ALA A 353 -16.15 -3.33 1.11
C ALA A 353 -17.08 -2.16 1.47
N GLN A 354 -18.19 -2.43 2.20
CA GLN A 354 -19.07 -1.40 2.70
C GLN A 354 -18.39 -0.51 3.74
N THR A 355 -17.52 -1.09 4.58
CA THR A 355 -16.72 -0.32 5.54
C THR A 355 -15.76 0.63 4.81
N ASP A 356 -15.05 0.15 3.79
CA ASP A 356 -14.16 0.99 2.96
C ASP A 356 -14.94 2.08 2.21
N LEU A 357 -16.05 1.72 1.57
CA LEU A 357 -16.89 2.67 0.82
C LEU A 357 -17.49 3.77 1.71
N ASN A 358 -17.88 3.45 2.95
CA ASN A 358 -18.42 4.45 3.89
C ASN A 358 -17.38 5.52 4.25
N MET A 359 -16.10 5.18 4.23
CA MET A 359 -15.02 6.15 4.48
C MET A 359 -14.70 7.01 3.26
N ARG A 360 -14.92 6.49 2.05
CA ARG A 360 -14.59 7.14 0.77
C ARG A 360 -15.61 6.84 -0.34
N PRO A 361 -16.84 7.36 -0.20
CA PRO A 361 -18.00 6.97 -1.02
C PRO A 361 -17.88 7.32 -2.51
N ASP A 362 -17.03 8.28 -2.85
CA ASP A 362 -16.81 8.74 -4.23
C ASP A 362 -15.50 8.20 -4.85
N ASN A 363 -14.77 7.34 -4.12
CA ASN A 363 -13.56 6.70 -4.66
C ASN A 363 -13.94 5.66 -5.71
N ILE A 364 -13.35 5.77 -6.90
CA ILE A 364 -13.66 4.88 -8.05
C ILE A 364 -13.28 3.43 -7.79
N ASP A 365 -12.18 3.17 -7.08
CA ASP A 365 -11.72 1.80 -6.80
C ASP A 365 -12.59 1.12 -5.73
N ALA A 366 -13.05 1.88 -4.71
CA ALA A 366 -14.00 1.36 -3.71
C ALA A 366 -15.34 1.01 -4.38
N ASN A 367 -15.79 1.86 -5.33
CA ASN A 367 -16.98 1.60 -6.12
C ASN A 367 -16.79 0.43 -7.10
N GLU A 368 -15.59 0.25 -7.70
CA GLU A 368 -15.29 -0.92 -8.55
C GLU A 368 -15.38 -2.22 -7.76
N LEU A 369 -14.76 -2.27 -6.58
CA LEU A 369 -14.76 -3.47 -5.75
C LEU A 369 -16.19 -3.86 -5.33
N ILE A 370 -16.97 -2.92 -4.81
CA ILE A 370 -18.33 -3.22 -4.35
C ILE A 370 -19.28 -3.54 -5.50
N ALA A 371 -19.13 -2.89 -6.67
CA ALA A 371 -19.89 -3.22 -7.89
C ALA A 371 -19.65 -4.67 -8.30
N TRP A 372 -18.40 -5.11 -8.26
CA TRP A 372 -18.04 -6.48 -8.61
C TRP A 372 -18.55 -7.49 -7.59
N ILE A 373 -18.54 -7.15 -6.29
CA ILE A 373 -19.13 -8.01 -5.23
C ILE A 373 -20.64 -8.17 -5.44
N TYR A 374 -21.38 -7.09 -5.67
CA TYR A 374 -22.83 -7.14 -5.96
C TYR A 374 -23.13 -7.95 -7.22
N TYR A 375 -22.32 -7.81 -8.27
CA TYR A 375 -22.44 -8.65 -9.47
C TYR A 375 -22.28 -10.15 -9.13
N MET A 376 -21.29 -10.50 -8.32
CA MET A 376 -21.06 -11.90 -7.89
C MET A 376 -22.17 -12.45 -7.00
N GLN A 377 -22.93 -11.59 -6.32
CA GLN A 377 -24.14 -11.93 -5.53
C GLN A 377 -25.43 -11.89 -6.37
N HIS A 378 -25.33 -11.61 -7.68
CA HIS A 378 -26.47 -11.42 -8.58
C HIS A 378 -27.40 -10.22 -8.21
N ASP A 379 -26.93 -9.28 -7.39
CA ASP A 379 -27.60 -8.00 -7.16
C ASP A 379 -27.23 -7.00 -8.27
N LEU A 380 -27.84 -7.18 -9.44
CA LEU A 380 -27.52 -6.40 -10.62
C LEU A 380 -27.91 -4.92 -10.50
N THR A 381 -28.87 -4.61 -9.66
CA THR A 381 -29.32 -3.23 -9.41
C THR A 381 -28.22 -2.44 -8.71
N ASN A 382 -27.75 -2.93 -7.57
CA ASN A 382 -26.67 -2.28 -6.83
C ASN A 382 -25.34 -2.36 -7.58
N ALA A 383 -25.04 -3.48 -8.27
CA ALA A 383 -23.85 -3.59 -9.12
C ALA A 383 -23.79 -2.45 -10.17
N LYS A 384 -24.92 -2.14 -10.85
CA LYS A 384 -24.98 -1.08 -11.86
C LYS A 384 -24.82 0.32 -11.27
N ILE A 385 -25.42 0.60 -10.09
CA ILE A 385 -25.29 1.89 -9.39
C ILE A 385 -23.81 2.19 -9.10
N HIS A 386 -23.06 1.21 -8.61
CA HIS A 386 -21.65 1.37 -8.32
C HIS A 386 -20.77 1.31 -9.57
N ALA A 387 -21.20 0.60 -10.63
CA ALA A 387 -20.56 0.64 -11.93
C ALA A 387 -20.62 2.03 -12.57
N ASP A 388 -21.73 2.76 -12.41
CA ASP A 388 -21.80 4.16 -12.86
C ASP A 388 -20.78 5.05 -12.12
N LYS A 389 -20.58 4.84 -10.82
CA LYS A 389 -19.63 5.62 -10.01
C LYS A 389 -18.17 5.28 -10.32
N MET A 390 -17.81 4.01 -10.52
CA MET A 390 -16.43 3.64 -10.86
C MET A 390 -15.97 4.20 -12.21
N LEU A 391 -16.91 4.60 -13.07
CA LEU A 391 -16.64 5.21 -14.37
C LEU A 391 -16.68 6.75 -14.35
N ALA A 392 -16.83 7.38 -13.20
CA ALA A 392 -17.01 8.83 -13.06
C ALA A 392 -15.86 9.65 -13.69
N THR A 393 -14.66 9.13 -13.70
CA THR A 393 -13.47 9.78 -14.29
C THR A 393 -13.27 9.46 -15.78
N LYS A 394 -14.16 8.69 -16.38
CA LYS A 394 -14.04 8.22 -17.79
C LYS A 394 -12.77 7.40 -18.02
N THR A 395 -12.39 6.59 -17.04
CA THR A 395 -11.18 5.77 -17.10
C THR A 395 -11.08 4.95 -18.39
N GLN A 396 -9.87 4.75 -18.87
CA GLN A 396 -9.51 3.82 -19.94
C GLN A 396 -8.66 2.66 -19.39
N ASN A 397 -8.93 2.24 -18.15
CA ASN A 397 -8.37 1.02 -17.61
C ASN A 397 -9.14 -0.18 -18.19
N ALA A 398 -8.43 -1.06 -18.93
CA ALA A 398 -9.06 -2.17 -19.63
C ALA A 398 -9.80 -3.12 -18.67
N ALA A 399 -9.25 -3.41 -17.48
CA ALA A 399 -9.89 -4.28 -16.51
C ALA A 399 -11.18 -3.66 -15.95
N THR A 400 -11.14 -2.38 -15.60
CA THR A 400 -12.31 -1.63 -15.10
C THR A 400 -13.41 -1.55 -16.16
N LEU A 401 -13.06 -1.23 -17.41
CA LEU A 401 -14.02 -1.20 -18.52
C LEU A 401 -14.63 -2.58 -18.78
N TYR A 402 -13.82 -3.64 -18.72
CA TYR A 402 -14.32 -5.00 -18.91
C TYR A 402 -15.32 -5.39 -17.82
N LYS A 403 -15.00 -5.14 -16.54
CA LYS A 403 -15.92 -5.37 -15.41
C LYS A 403 -17.22 -4.59 -15.57
N ALA A 404 -17.13 -3.31 -15.92
CA ALA A 404 -18.29 -2.49 -16.20
C ALA A 404 -19.14 -3.10 -17.32
N GLY A 405 -18.50 -3.50 -18.42
CA GLY A 405 -19.18 -4.14 -19.55
C GLY A 405 -19.95 -5.39 -19.17
N VAL A 406 -19.34 -6.25 -18.35
CA VAL A 406 -19.99 -7.45 -17.80
C VAL A 406 -21.20 -7.09 -16.94
N ILE A 407 -21.08 -6.12 -16.05
CA ILE A 407 -22.18 -5.66 -15.17
C ILE A 407 -23.32 -5.06 -16.00
N TYR A 408 -23.06 -4.17 -16.94
CA TYR A 408 -24.08 -3.57 -17.77
C TYR A 408 -24.81 -4.62 -18.62
N SER A 409 -24.07 -5.57 -19.22
CA SER A 409 -24.70 -6.65 -20.00
C SER A 409 -25.63 -7.48 -19.15
N ALA A 410 -25.19 -7.88 -17.94
CA ALA A 410 -26.02 -8.65 -17.02
C ALA A 410 -27.24 -7.86 -16.51
N ALA A 411 -27.11 -6.54 -16.34
CA ALA A 411 -28.18 -5.65 -15.90
C ALA A 411 -29.16 -5.24 -17.04
N GLY A 412 -29.07 -5.86 -18.21
CA GLY A 412 -30.01 -5.68 -19.32
C GLY A 412 -29.59 -4.61 -20.35
N ASP A 413 -28.45 -3.97 -20.21
CA ASP A 413 -27.88 -3.02 -21.18
C ASP A 413 -26.78 -3.68 -22.01
N ALA A 414 -27.17 -4.69 -22.78
CA ALA A 414 -26.25 -5.54 -23.54
C ALA A 414 -25.43 -4.76 -24.58
N ASN A 415 -26.00 -3.75 -25.22
CA ASN A 415 -25.28 -2.94 -26.22
C ASN A 415 -24.14 -2.15 -25.57
N LYS A 416 -24.42 -1.42 -24.50
CA LYS A 416 -23.43 -0.66 -23.75
C LYS A 416 -22.36 -1.59 -23.16
N GLY A 417 -22.78 -2.72 -22.60
CA GLY A 417 -21.87 -3.69 -22.03
C GLY A 417 -20.91 -4.30 -23.06
N SER A 418 -21.44 -4.72 -24.21
CA SER A 418 -20.63 -5.25 -25.33
C SER A 418 -19.62 -4.24 -25.86
N GLN A 419 -20.04 -2.97 -26.01
CA GLN A 419 -19.13 -1.92 -26.44
C GLN A 419 -17.98 -1.72 -25.47
N MET A 420 -18.28 -1.67 -24.15
CA MET A 420 -17.23 -1.52 -23.12
C MET A 420 -16.25 -2.69 -23.09
N MET A 421 -16.73 -3.93 -23.26
CA MET A 421 -15.85 -5.10 -23.36
C MET A 421 -14.99 -5.07 -24.61
N HIS A 422 -15.53 -4.62 -25.73
CA HIS A 422 -14.79 -4.42 -26.98
C HIS A 422 -13.70 -3.34 -26.79
N ASP A 423 -14.03 -2.20 -26.18
CA ASP A 423 -13.07 -1.11 -25.92
C ASP A 423 -11.95 -1.58 -24.97
N ALA A 424 -12.29 -2.36 -23.96
CA ALA A 424 -11.32 -2.96 -23.05
C ALA A 424 -10.31 -3.87 -23.79
N LEU A 425 -10.81 -4.72 -24.71
CA LEU A 425 -9.97 -5.59 -25.53
C LEU A 425 -9.13 -4.81 -26.55
N ALA A 426 -9.63 -3.69 -27.07
CA ALA A 426 -8.87 -2.80 -27.94
C ALA A 426 -7.70 -2.12 -27.21
N ILE A 427 -7.89 -1.77 -25.92
CA ILE A 427 -6.83 -1.20 -25.07
C ILE A 427 -5.82 -2.28 -24.68
N ASN A 428 -6.31 -3.43 -24.22
CA ASN A 428 -5.46 -4.54 -23.80
C ASN A 428 -6.03 -5.89 -24.28
N PRO A 429 -5.50 -6.45 -25.36
CA PRO A 429 -5.96 -7.75 -25.86
C PRO A 429 -5.77 -8.91 -24.87
N ASN A 430 -4.97 -8.72 -23.82
CA ASN A 430 -4.71 -9.71 -22.78
C ASN A 430 -5.56 -9.48 -21.51
N VAL A 431 -6.64 -8.70 -21.58
CA VAL A 431 -7.44 -8.34 -20.39
C VAL A 431 -7.97 -9.58 -19.63
N TYR A 432 -8.32 -10.67 -20.34
CA TYR A 432 -8.77 -11.92 -19.73
C TYR A 432 -7.70 -12.55 -18.81
N GLN A 433 -6.46 -12.61 -19.30
CA GLN A 433 -5.32 -13.15 -18.56
C GLN A 433 -4.94 -12.25 -17.40
N VAL A 434 -5.01 -10.94 -17.59
CA VAL A 434 -4.75 -9.95 -16.53
C VAL A 434 -5.75 -10.13 -15.39
N MET A 435 -7.04 -10.35 -15.72
CA MET A 435 -8.13 -10.44 -14.74
C MET A 435 -8.39 -11.85 -14.19
N ASN A 436 -7.68 -12.89 -14.64
CA ASN A 436 -7.92 -14.30 -14.30
C ASN A 436 -9.33 -14.80 -14.67
N LEU A 437 -9.91 -14.30 -15.75
CA LEU A 437 -11.27 -14.63 -16.16
C LEU A 437 -11.34 -15.92 -16.99
N GLU A 438 -10.22 -16.46 -17.43
CA GLU A 438 -10.19 -17.65 -18.30
C GLU A 438 -10.83 -18.91 -17.65
N ASN A 439 -10.75 -19.03 -16.33
CA ASN A 439 -11.28 -20.17 -15.57
C ASN A 439 -12.60 -19.87 -14.84
N ARG A 440 -13.04 -18.64 -14.80
CA ARG A 440 -14.36 -18.30 -14.26
C ARG A 440 -15.35 -18.35 -15.40
N ASN A 441 -16.35 -19.22 -15.33
CA ASN A 441 -17.41 -19.41 -16.34
C ASN A 441 -18.21 -18.09 -16.62
N LEU A 442 -17.51 -17.00 -16.91
CA LEU A 442 -18.09 -15.77 -17.47
C LEU A 442 -18.43 -15.96 -18.97
N ALA A 443 -18.06 -17.12 -19.56
CA ALA A 443 -18.38 -17.50 -20.93
C ALA A 443 -19.88 -17.81 -21.17
N THR A 444 -20.73 -17.75 -20.16
CA THR A 444 -22.20 -17.99 -20.31
C THR A 444 -23.00 -16.72 -20.57
N ILE A 445 -22.37 -15.56 -20.74
CA ILE A 445 -23.03 -14.38 -21.25
C ILE A 445 -22.84 -14.36 -22.78
N LYS A 446 -23.63 -15.19 -23.48
CA LYS A 446 -23.91 -15.07 -24.93
C LYS A 446 -25.07 -14.12 -25.11
#